data_4060e52e5ec58bf8847d70239dfb81ff
#
_entry.id   4060e52e5ec58bf8847d70239dfb81ff
#
_cell.length_a   1.000
_cell.length_b   1.000
_cell.length_c   1.000
_cell.angle_alpha   90.00
_cell.angle_beta   90.00
_cell.angle_gamma   90.00
#
_symmetry.space_group_name_H-M   'P 1'
#
loop_
_entity.id
_entity.type
_entity.pdbx_description
1 polymer ?
#
loop_
_entity_poly.entity_id
_entity_poly.type
_entity_poly.pdbx_seq_one_letter_code
_entity_poly.pdbx_strand_id
1 'polypeptide(L)'
;MGLILAGERSSVGKTTVTLAILAALTAQGEKVQSFKVGPDYLDPLWHRWITQRPCPNLDVLLTSPAYVQRCYAYHTRDASYALVEGVMGLFDGPSSTADIARLLNLPVVLVVDCQRLAGSVAAVVHGYRSWDPAVSIAGVVLNRVAGDRHSQLLRQALEPLGVSILGECRRWDALHRPERHLGLVTPLEAADLTPWRAALVHCGQTCFDWDRLRPLLQVSPRGLSHPPWPTLHCQKPVTLAIARDAAFCFYYDDGLALLQAAGVTLRFWSPLQDGPLPPDVHGLLLGGGYPELYAEALSSQRDVCCDLRRRIAQGLPVYGECGGLMVLGQSLTDLSGRTWPMVGALPITTAMTQRLTLGYRRVLVNRDTCFVSWGETLVGHEFHYSQVTGGTAEPCYGHATLHASYLHCHWGGCPTQVQRFLDRVQQYAP
;
A
#
# COMPACT_ATOMS: atom_id res chain seq x y z
N MET A 1 0.09 11.26 -20.65
CA MET A 1 0.20 9.79 -20.59
C MET A 1 0.61 9.33 -19.21
N GLY A 2 1.86 9.40 -18.82
CA GLY A 2 2.43 8.77 -17.64
C GLY A 2 3.11 7.45 -18.00
N LEU A 3 3.79 6.84 -17.03
CA LEU A 3 4.70 5.72 -17.23
C LEU A 3 4.47 4.64 -16.15
N ILE A 4 4.60 3.38 -16.53
CA ILE A 4 4.69 2.26 -15.59
C ILE A 4 6.15 1.79 -15.48
N LEU A 5 6.67 1.71 -14.26
CA LEU A 5 7.94 1.09 -13.96
C LEU A 5 7.70 -0.34 -13.48
N ALA A 6 8.07 -1.32 -14.29
CA ALA A 6 7.90 -2.74 -13.99
C ALA A 6 9.23 -3.43 -13.77
N GLY A 7 9.24 -4.57 -13.09
CA GLY A 7 10.42 -5.41 -12.97
C GLY A 7 10.33 -6.67 -13.79
N GLU A 8 11.45 -7.27 -14.13
CA GLU A 8 11.47 -8.61 -14.70
C GLU A 8 11.04 -9.68 -13.67
N ARG A 9 11.23 -9.41 -12.38
CA ARG A 9 10.83 -10.23 -11.24
C ARG A 9 10.74 -9.39 -9.97
N SER A 10 10.40 -10.02 -8.86
CA SER A 10 10.52 -9.40 -7.53
C SER A 10 11.98 -9.07 -7.18
N SER A 11 12.18 -8.10 -6.31
CA SER A 11 13.50 -7.71 -5.73
C SER A 11 14.56 -7.20 -6.74
N VAL A 12 14.16 -6.80 -7.96
CA VAL A 12 15.08 -6.18 -8.94
C VAL A 12 15.41 -4.71 -8.66
N GLY A 13 14.82 -4.13 -7.60
CA GLY A 13 15.04 -2.74 -7.19
C GLY A 13 14.05 -1.74 -7.78
N LYS A 14 12.86 -2.17 -8.23
CA LYS A 14 11.78 -1.28 -8.70
C LYS A 14 11.56 -0.09 -7.79
N THR A 15 11.32 -0.35 -6.51
CA THR A 15 11.00 0.69 -5.54
C THR A 15 12.15 1.70 -5.38
N THR A 16 13.40 1.25 -5.35
CA THR A 16 14.56 2.17 -5.29
C THR A 16 14.62 3.07 -6.52
N VAL A 17 14.43 2.50 -7.71
CA VAL A 17 14.40 3.24 -8.99
C VAL A 17 13.22 4.21 -9.01
N THR A 18 12.04 3.77 -8.61
CA THR A 18 10.85 4.63 -8.50
C THR A 18 11.11 5.82 -7.57
N LEU A 19 11.60 5.56 -6.36
CA LEU A 19 11.85 6.60 -5.37
C LEU A 19 12.93 7.58 -5.82
N ALA A 20 13.96 7.12 -6.54
CA ALA A 20 14.99 8.00 -7.11
C ALA A 20 14.41 8.95 -8.19
N ILE A 21 13.55 8.44 -9.07
CA ILE A 21 12.86 9.25 -10.08
C ILE A 21 11.93 10.28 -9.40
N LEU A 22 11.10 9.82 -8.44
CA LEU A 22 10.20 10.69 -7.69
C LEU A 22 10.96 11.78 -6.93
N ALA A 23 12.08 11.42 -6.26
CA ALA A 23 12.90 12.34 -5.50
C ALA A 23 13.54 13.41 -6.37
N ALA A 24 14.06 13.03 -7.55
CA ALA A 24 14.66 13.97 -8.50
C ALA A 24 13.63 14.99 -9.02
N LEU A 25 12.45 14.53 -9.43
CA LEU A 25 11.35 15.40 -9.89
C LEU A 25 10.87 16.34 -8.78
N THR A 26 10.65 15.80 -7.59
CA THR A 26 10.17 16.59 -6.44
C THR A 26 11.22 17.63 -6.02
N ALA A 27 12.52 17.30 -6.07
CA ALA A 27 13.60 18.25 -5.76
C ALA A 27 13.67 19.42 -6.77
N GLN A 28 13.15 19.24 -7.98
CA GLN A 28 13.00 20.28 -8.99
C GLN A 28 11.72 21.10 -8.86
N GLY A 29 10.89 20.83 -7.83
CA GLY A 29 9.60 21.49 -7.63
C GLY A 29 8.49 20.98 -8.53
N GLU A 30 8.68 19.86 -9.23
CA GLU A 30 7.69 19.30 -10.14
C GLU A 30 6.56 18.59 -9.37
N LYS A 31 5.33 18.73 -9.87
CA LYS A 31 4.17 17.99 -9.35
C LYS A 31 4.11 16.61 -9.98
N VAL A 32 4.56 15.59 -9.25
CA VAL A 32 4.53 14.20 -9.70
C VAL A 32 3.51 13.40 -8.91
N GLN A 33 2.63 12.69 -9.63
CA GLN A 33 1.68 11.76 -9.05
C GLN A 33 2.23 10.34 -9.15
N SER A 34 2.33 9.68 -8.01
CA SER A 34 2.73 8.27 -7.95
C SER A 34 1.55 7.37 -7.67
N PHE A 35 1.65 6.12 -8.13
CA PHE A 35 0.69 5.04 -7.90
C PHE A 35 1.44 3.74 -7.63
N LYS A 36 0.77 2.80 -6.97
CA LYS A 36 1.27 1.44 -6.77
C LYS A 36 0.30 0.42 -7.35
N VAL A 37 0.78 -0.54 -8.13
CA VAL A 37 -0.04 -1.67 -8.58
C VAL A 37 -0.19 -2.68 -7.45
N GLY A 38 -1.42 -3.18 -7.26
CA GLY A 38 -1.72 -4.22 -6.28
C GLY A 38 -1.89 -3.71 -4.84
N PRO A 39 -2.07 -4.64 -3.88
CA PRO A 39 -2.49 -4.35 -2.51
C PRO A 39 -1.30 -4.08 -1.56
N ASP A 40 -0.35 -3.27 -1.98
CA ASP A 40 0.83 -2.91 -1.21
C ASP A 40 0.58 -1.69 -0.33
N TYR A 41 1.04 -1.69 0.91
CA TYR A 41 0.95 -0.57 1.85
C TYR A 41 2.28 0.13 2.06
N LEU A 42 3.40 -0.59 1.94
CA LEU A 42 4.73 -0.08 2.29
C LEU A 42 5.30 0.86 1.24
N ASP A 43 5.28 0.46 -0.02
CA ASP A 43 5.77 1.31 -1.11
C ASP A 43 4.98 2.62 -1.20
N PRO A 44 3.62 2.65 -1.08
CA PRO A 44 2.84 3.89 -1.00
C PRO A 44 3.26 4.84 0.11
N LEU A 45 3.63 4.35 1.29
CA LEU A 45 4.14 5.20 2.38
C LEU A 45 5.44 5.93 1.99
N TRP A 46 6.35 5.23 1.30
CA TRP A 46 7.58 5.83 0.81
C TRP A 46 7.34 6.83 -0.32
N HIS A 47 6.45 6.51 -1.27
CA HIS A 47 6.05 7.42 -2.33
C HIS A 47 5.46 8.71 -1.76
N ARG A 48 4.54 8.57 -0.81
CA ARG A 48 3.93 9.71 -0.11
C ARG A 48 4.96 10.54 0.66
N TRP A 49 5.93 9.90 1.30
CA TRP A 49 6.99 10.61 2.01
C TRP A 49 7.86 11.46 1.07
N ILE A 50 8.16 10.97 -0.14
CA ILE A 50 8.92 11.70 -1.16
C ILE A 50 8.08 12.84 -1.77
N THR A 51 6.88 12.50 -2.28
CA THR A 51 6.09 13.40 -3.13
C THR A 51 5.20 14.35 -2.35
N GLN A 52 4.98 14.07 -1.06
CA GLN A 52 4.00 14.74 -0.20
C GLN A 52 2.56 14.68 -0.76
N ARG A 53 2.28 13.70 -1.62
CA ARG A 53 0.98 13.42 -2.25
C ARG A 53 0.50 12.02 -1.90
N PRO A 54 -0.81 11.76 -1.87
CA PRO A 54 -1.33 10.40 -1.77
C PRO A 54 -0.76 9.49 -2.87
N CYS A 55 -0.53 8.22 -2.55
CA CYS A 55 -0.13 7.21 -3.52
C CYS A 55 -1.22 6.13 -3.60
N PRO A 56 -2.24 6.30 -4.46
CA PRO A 56 -3.31 5.33 -4.59
C PRO A 56 -2.83 3.99 -5.13
N ASN A 57 -3.53 2.93 -4.71
CA ASN A 57 -3.32 1.59 -5.23
C ASN A 57 -4.20 1.35 -6.46
N LEU A 58 -3.60 0.84 -7.53
CA LEU A 58 -4.30 0.43 -8.75
C LEU A 58 -4.49 -1.08 -8.73
N ASP A 59 -5.69 -1.52 -8.38
CA ASP A 59 -6.01 -2.93 -8.21
C ASP A 59 -7.41 -3.24 -8.73
N VAL A 60 -7.50 -4.04 -9.80
CA VAL A 60 -8.77 -4.38 -10.45
C VAL A 60 -9.55 -5.46 -9.70
N LEU A 61 -8.90 -6.24 -8.83
CA LEU A 61 -9.53 -7.30 -8.06
C LEU A 61 -10.16 -6.78 -6.77
N LEU A 62 -9.50 -5.83 -6.11
CA LEU A 62 -10.02 -5.17 -4.91
C LEU A 62 -11.03 -4.07 -5.25
N THR A 63 -11.00 -3.55 -6.47
CA THR A 63 -11.92 -2.51 -6.95
C THR A 63 -12.63 -2.92 -8.24
N SER A 64 -12.28 -2.30 -9.35
CA SER A 64 -12.75 -2.66 -10.70
C SER A 64 -11.91 -1.96 -11.76
N PRO A 65 -11.94 -2.42 -13.04
CA PRO A 65 -11.28 -1.71 -14.13
C PRO A 65 -11.73 -0.25 -14.25
N ALA A 66 -13.02 0.02 -14.12
CA ALA A 66 -13.58 1.38 -14.19
C ALA A 66 -13.11 2.26 -13.01
N TYR A 67 -12.96 1.68 -11.81
CA TYR A 67 -12.39 2.40 -10.66
C TYR A 67 -10.93 2.78 -10.93
N VAL A 68 -10.11 1.83 -11.38
CA VAL A 68 -8.69 2.06 -11.67
C VAL A 68 -8.49 3.17 -12.70
N GLN A 69 -9.28 3.17 -13.79
CA GLN A 69 -9.22 4.23 -14.81
C GLN A 69 -9.59 5.61 -14.24
N ARG A 70 -10.67 5.69 -13.45
CA ARG A 70 -11.08 6.94 -12.79
C ARG A 70 -10.07 7.40 -11.75
N CYS A 71 -9.52 6.46 -10.96
CA CYS A 71 -8.50 6.74 -9.95
C CYS A 71 -7.26 7.37 -10.58
N TYR A 72 -6.74 6.77 -11.65
CA TYR A 72 -5.61 7.30 -12.40
C TYR A 72 -5.90 8.71 -12.94
N ALA A 73 -7.03 8.87 -13.63
CA ALA A 73 -7.43 10.16 -14.22
C ALA A 73 -7.64 11.26 -13.17
N TYR A 74 -8.28 10.92 -12.04
CA TYR A 74 -8.55 11.87 -10.96
C TYR A 74 -7.27 12.36 -10.30
N HIS A 75 -6.37 11.47 -9.94
CA HIS A 75 -5.15 11.85 -9.21
C HIS A 75 -4.09 12.52 -10.10
N THR A 76 -4.14 12.29 -11.42
CA THR A 76 -3.23 12.97 -12.37
C THR A 76 -3.73 14.33 -12.85
N ARG A 77 -4.95 14.77 -12.52
CA ARG A 77 -5.59 15.99 -13.05
C ARG A 77 -4.82 17.29 -12.83
N ASP A 78 -4.00 17.36 -11.79
CA ASP A 78 -3.23 18.53 -11.36
C ASP A 78 -1.71 18.25 -11.31
N ALA A 79 -1.27 17.12 -11.85
CA ALA A 79 0.13 16.73 -11.90
C ALA A 79 0.76 17.04 -13.25
N SER A 80 2.08 17.32 -13.26
CA SER A 80 2.88 17.46 -14.49
C SER A 80 3.36 16.10 -15.00
N TYR A 81 3.61 15.17 -14.06
CA TYR A 81 4.16 13.83 -14.32
C TYR A 81 3.39 12.76 -13.53
N ALA A 82 3.32 11.56 -14.08
CA ALA A 82 2.78 10.40 -13.39
C ALA A 82 3.69 9.17 -13.53
N LEU A 83 3.89 8.49 -12.41
CA LEU A 83 4.68 7.27 -12.32
C LEU A 83 3.91 6.19 -11.56
N VAL A 84 3.69 5.04 -12.20
CA VAL A 84 3.07 3.87 -11.60
C VAL A 84 4.16 2.85 -11.30
N GLU A 85 4.31 2.47 -10.03
CA GLU A 85 5.18 1.36 -9.66
C GLU A 85 4.46 0.03 -9.76
N GLY A 86 5.02 -0.90 -10.50
CA GLY A 86 4.52 -2.26 -10.66
C GLY A 86 4.72 -3.14 -9.41
N VAL A 87 3.97 -4.23 -9.37
CA VAL A 87 4.08 -5.29 -8.35
C VAL A 87 4.79 -6.51 -8.94
N MET A 88 5.59 -7.23 -8.14
CA MET A 88 6.30 -8.47 -8.56
C MET A 88 7.03 -8.32 -9.92
N GLY A 89 6.99 -9.31 -10.80
CA GLY A 89 7.38 -9.18 -12.20
C GLY A 89 6.23 -8.63 -13.05
N LEU A 90 6.56 -8.13 -14.24
CA LEU A 90 5.60 -7.47 -15.14
C LEU A 90 4.33 -8.28 -15.40
N PHE A 91 4.48 -9.59 -15.56
CA PHE A 91 3.38 -10.52 -15.91
C PHE A 91 2.93 -11.38 -14.73
N ASP A 92 3.45 -11.15 -13.52
CA ASP A 92 3.18 -11.98 -12.36
C ASP A 92 1.87 -11.59 -11.65
N GLY A 93 1.14 -12.60 -11.19
CA GLY A 93 -0.04 -12.45 -10.34
C GLY A 93 -1.35 -12.25 -11.11
N PRO A 94 -2.48 -12.33 -10.37
CA PRO A 94 -3.83 -12.33 -10.98
C PRO A 94 -4.33 -10.91 -11.35
N SER A 95 -3.65 -9.86 -10.90
CA SER A 95 -3.83 -8.45 -11.30
C SER A 95 -2.43 -7.90 -11.57
N SER A 96 -1.85 -8.36 -12.68
CA SER A 96 -0.45 -8.09 -12.99
C SER A 96 -0.22 -6.62 -13.37
N THR A 97 1.03 -6.21 -13.32
CA THR A 97 1.45 -4.89 -13.82
C THR A 97 1.11 -4.74 -15.31
N ALA A 98 1.17 -5.82 -16.09
CA ALA A 98 0.78 -5.84 -17.49
C ALA A 98 -0.72 -5.60 -17.71
N ASP A 99 -1.59 -6.12 -16.81
CA ASP A 99 -3.03 -5.85 -16.88
C ASP A 99 -3.32 -4.35 -16.69
N ILE A 100 -2.65 -3.71 -15.75
CA ILE A 100 -2.78 -2.27 -15.52
C ILE A 100 -2.21 -1.48 -16.71
N ALA A 101 -1.09 -1.91 -17.29
CA ALA A 101 -0.50 -1.27 -18.47
C ALA A 101 -1.47 -1.28 -19.67
N ARG A 102 -2.11 -2.42 -19.94
CA ARG A 102 -3.13 -2.55 -20.97
C ARG A 102 -4.36 -1.70 -20.67
N LEU A 103 -4.88 -1.78 -19.44
CA LEU A 103 -6.08 -1.08 -19.01
C LEU A 103 -5.95 0.44 -19.16
N LEU A 104 -4.80 0.99 -18.79
CA LEU A 104 -4.52 2.42 -18.79
C LEU A 104 -3.84 2.90 -20.08
N ASN A 105 -3.47 1.96 -20.98
CA ASN A 105 -2.68 2.23 -22.19
C ASN A 105 -1.42 3.06 -21.91
N LEU A 106 -0.65 2.63 -20.89
CA LEU A 106 0.57 3.30 -20.47
C LEU A 106 1.82 2.56 -20.97
N PRO A 107 2.86 3.28 -21.40
CA PRO A 107 4.14 2.68 -21.72
C PRO A 107 4.80 2.11 -20.44
N VAL A 108 5.51 1.01 -20.63
CA VAL A 108 6.25 0.33 -19.56
C VAL A 108 7.74 0.55 -19.73
N VAL A 109 8.43 0.89 -18.65
CA VAL A 109 9.89 0.82 -18.55
C VAL A 109 10.24 -0.37 -17.66
N LEU A 110 11.05 -1.29 -18.20
CA LEU A 110 11.41 -2.51 -17.51
C LEU A 110 12.72 -2.30 -16.72
N VAL A 111 12.67 -2.49 -15.42
CA VAL A 111 13.86 -2.55 -14.55
C VAL A 111 14.44 -3.94 -14.64
N VAL A 112 15.68 -4.04 -15.09
CA VAL A 112 16.41 -5.29 -15.24
C VAL A 112 17.55 -5.34 -14.22
N ASP A 113 17.57 -6.39 -13.40
CA ASP A 113 18.69 -6.64 -12.50
C ASP A 113 19.88 -7.20 -13.25
N CYS A 114 20.88 -6.38 -13.45
CA CYS A 114 22.09 -6.73 -14.18
C CYS A 114 23.13 -7.43 -13.33
N GLN A 115 22.88 -7.67 -12.04
CA GLN A 115 23.82 -8.41 -11.21
C GLN A 115 24.01 -9.83 -11.77
N ARG A 116 25.26 -10.17 -12.14
CA ARG A 116 25.61 -11.47 -12.77
C ARG A 116 24.99 -11.70 -14.16
N LEU A 117 24.58 -10.65 -14.86
CA LEU A 117 24.01 -10.68 -16.21
C LEU A 117 24.96 -9.91 -17.15
N ALA A 118 25.16 -10.44 -18.36
CA ALA A 118 25.94 -9.79 -19.43
C ALA A 118 25.15 -9.86 -20.75
N GLY A 119 25.65 -10.53 -21.79
CA GLY A 119 24.97 -10.66 -23.08
C GLY A 119 23.55 -11.25 -23.01
N SER A 120 23.26 -12.09 -22.01
CA SER A 120 21.91 -12.65 -21.80
C SER A 120 20.85 -11.61 -21.46
N VAL A 121 21.23 -10.36 -21.14
CA VAL A 121 20.26 -9.25 -20.96
C VAL A 121 19.39 -9.06 -22.20
N ALA A 122 19.96 -9.28 -23.39
CA ALA A 122 19.23 -9.19 -24.65
C ALA A 122 18.10 -10.23 -24.74
N ALA A 123 18.34 -11.48 -24.34
CA ALA A 123 17.34 -12.52 -24.33
C ALA A 123 16.20 -12.21 -23.35
N VAL A 124 16.53 -11.71 -22.14
CA VAL A 124 15.54 -11.28 -21.15
C VAL A 124 14.66 -10.17 -21.71
N VAL A 125 15.25 -9.09 -22.19
CA VAL A 125 14.50 -7.92 -22.70
C VAL A 125 13.71 -8.28 -23.96
N HIS A 126 14.27 -9.08 -24.85
CA HIS A 126 13.56 -9.57 -26.04
C HIS A 126 12.32 -10.40 -25.64
N GLY A 127 12.47 -11.34 -24.69
CA GLY A 127 11.36 -12.14 -24.21
C GLY A 127 10.22 -11.28 -23.65
N TYR A 128 10.51 -10.30 -22.80
CA TYR A 128 9.50 -9.38 -22.27
C TYR A 128 8.80 -8.55 -23.34
N ARG A 129 9.53 -8.08 -24.35
CA ARG A 129 8.96 -7.29 -25.45
C ARG A 129 8.08 -8.11 -26.41
N SER A 130 8.40 -9.40 -26.56
CA SER A 130 7.72 -10.29 -27.52
C SER A 130 6.56 -11.05 -26.91
N TRP A 131 6.53 -11.19 -25.57
CA TRP A 131 5.56 -12.02 -24.88
C TRP A 131 4.12 -11.55 -25.05
N ASP A 132 3.90 -10.24 -24.94
CA ASP A 132 2.58 -9.64 -25.08
C ASP A 132 2.68 -8.35 -25.90
N PRO A 133 2.27 -8.37 -27.18
CA PRO A 133 2.31 -7.21 -28.07
C PRO A 133 1.42 -6.03 -27.62
N ALA A 134 0.43 -6.28 -26.74
CA ALA A 134 -0.44 -5.23 -26.21
C ALA A 134 0.23 -4.42 -25.09
N VAL A 135 1.38 -4.89 -24.57
CA VAL A 135 2.18 -4.18 -23.58
C VAL A 135 3.37 -3.47 -24.26
N SER A 136 3.31 -2.15 -24.32
CA SER A 136 4.36 -1.34 -24.96
C SER A 136 5.54 -1.16 -24.02
N ILE A 137 6.66 -1.86 -24.23
CA ILE A 137 7.92 -1.63 -23.51
C ILE A 137 8.71 -0.53 -24.21
N ALA A 138 8.66 0.69 -23.63
CA ALA A 138 9.30 1.90 -24.15
C ALA A 138 10.82 1.95 -23.94
N GLY A 139 11.32 1.18 -22.98
CA GLY A 139 12.75 1.12 -22.67
C GLY A 139 13.06 0.32 -21.43
N VAL A 140 14.32 0.34 -21.04
CA VAL A 140 14.82 -0.39 -19.87
C VAL A 140 15.62 0.54 -18.94
N VAL A 141 15.62 0.19 -17.64
CA VAL A 141 16.56 0.68 -16.65
C VAL A 141 17.45 -0.49 -16.23
N LEU A 142 18.75 -0.36 -16.45
CA LEU A 142 19.76 -1.34 -16.05
C LEU A 142 20.14 -1.08 -14.60
N ASN A 143 19.74 -1.96 -13.70
CA ASN A 143 20.00 -1.82 -12.27
C ASN A 143 21.16 -2.73 -11.82
N ARG A 144 21.87 -2.33 -10.78
CA ARG A 144 23.03 -3.03 -10.20
C ARG A 144 24.15 -3.30 -11.19
N VAL A 145 24.42 -2.34 -12.07
CA VAL A 145 25.56 -2.40 -13.00
C VAL A 145 26.87 -2.31 -12.23
N ALA A 146 27.80 -3.23 -12.49
CA ALA A 146 29.02 -3.35 -11.69
C ALA A 146 30.08 -2.27 -12.00
N GLY A 147 30.12 -1.75 -13.23
CA GLY A 147 31.09 -0.73 -13.65
C GLY A 147 31.11 -0.51 -15.16
N ASP A 148 32.03 0.30 -15.67
CA ASP A 148 32.02 0.79 -17.05
C ASP A 148 32.13 -0.35 -18.09
N ARG A 149 33.05 -1.31 -17.85
CA ARG A 149 33.16 -2.49 -18.74
C ARG A 149 31.88 -3.29 -18.78
N HIS A 150 31.20 -3.46 -17.65
CA HIS A 150 29.93 -4.17 -17.57
C HIS A 150 28.82 -3.39 -18.31
N SER A 151 28.78 -2.07 -18.12
CA SER A 151 27.88 -1.18 -18.86
C SER A 151 28.03 -1.34 -20.37
N GLN A 152 29.28 -1.31 -20.87
CA GLN A 152 29.54 -1.49 -22.30
C GLN A 152 29.05 -2.82 -22.84
N LEU A 153 29.27 -3.93 -22.12
CA LEU A 153 28.78 -5.28 -22.52
C LEU A 153 27.26 -5.31 -22.59
N LEU A 154 26.57 -4.74 -21.61
CA LEU A 154 25.10 -4.70 -21.57
C LEU A 154 24.55 -3.85 -22.75
N ARG A 155 25.15 -2.68 -23.00
CA ARG A 155 24.76 -1.79 -24.12
C ARG A 155 24.96 -2.46 -25.47
N GLN A 156 26.09 -3.08 -25.70
CA GLN A 156 26.38 -3.84 -26.94
C GLN A 156 25.40 -4.98 -27.14
N ALA A 157 25.01 -5.69 -26.08
CA ALA A 157 24.04 -6.76 -26.18
C ALA A 157 22.62 -6.26 -26.52
N LEU A 158 22.24 -5.07 -26.05
CA LEU A 158 20.90 -4.50 -26.27
C LEU A 158 20.80 -3.71 -27.60
N GLU A 159 21.90 -3.30 -28.19
CA GLU A 159 21.94 -2.51 -29.42
C GLU A 159 21.15 -3.15 -30.58
N PRO A 160 21.28 -4.47 -30.88
CA PRO A 160 20.52 -5.11 -31.96
C PRO A 160 18.98 -5.10 -31.74
N LEU A 161 18.54 -4.95 -30.49
CA LEU A 161 17.11 -4.90 -30.17
C LEU A 161 16.51 -3.50 -30.39
N GLY A 162 17.33 -2.47 -30.59
CA GLY A 162 16.86 -1.09 -30.71
C GLY A 162 16.07 -0.59 -29.51
N VAL A 163 16.30 -1.15 -28.31
CA VAL A 163 15.61 -0.75 -27.09
C VAL A 163 16.31 0.44 -26.45
N SER A 164 15.53 1.44 -26.00
CA SER A 164 16.08 2.60 -25.30
C SER A 164 16.55 2.24 -23.90
N ILE A 165 17.80 2.54 -23.56
CA ILE A 165 18.29 2.47 -22.18
C ILE A 165 18.01 3.85 -21.56
N LEU A 166 17.03 3.89 -20.65
CA LEU A 166 16.50 5.11 -20.02
C LEU A 166 17.18 5.43 -18.69
N GLY A 167 17.94 4.49 -18.17
CA GLY A 167 18.71 4.67 -16.95
C GLY A 167 19.68 3.54 -16.70
N GLU A 168 20.72 3.86 -15.95
CA GLU A 168 21.75 2.92 -15.53
C GLU A 168 22.14 3.20 -14.09
N CYS A 169 21.73 2.32 -13.18
CA CYS A 169 22.00 2.44 -11.77
C CYS A 169 23.09 1.45 -11.34
N ARG A 170 24.16 1.96 -10.75
CA ARG A 170 25.18 1.12 -10.09
C ARG A 170 24.66 0.67 -8.71
N ARG A 171 25.35 -0.28 -8.12
CA ARG A 171 25.11 -0.64 -6.74
C ARG A 171 25.56 0.51 -5.84
N TRP A 172 24.62 1.03 -5.03
CA TRP A 172 24.87 2.10 -4.07
C TRP A 172 24.46 1.64 -2.68
N ASP A 173 25.43 1.48 -1.82
CA ASP A 173 25.16 1.05 -0.44
C ASP A 173 24.36 2.12 0.34
N ALA A 174 24.52 3.40 0.00
CA ALA A 174 23.75 4.51 0.56
C ALA A 174 22.24 4.45 0.26
N LEU A 175 21.83 3.66 -0.75
CA LEU A 175 20.41 3.45 -1.10
C LEU A 175 19.82 2.20 -0.47
N HIS A 176 20.63 1.45 0.28
CA HIS A 176 20.14 0.28 0.99
C HIS A 176 19.13 0.71 2.07
N ARG A 177 17.91 0.19 2.00
CA ARG A 177 16.89 0.41 3.02
C ARG A 177 17.10 -0.60 4.15
N PRO A 178 16.93 -0.17 5.41
CA PRO A 178 16.91 -1.13 6.49
C PRO A 178 15.75 -2.09 6.28
N GLU A 179 16.06 -3.37 6.21
CA GLU A 179 15.07 -4.46 6.13
C GLU A 179 14.87 -5.02 7.53
N ARG A 180 13.64 -5.40 7.83
CA ARG A 180 13.27 -6.18 9.01
C ARG A 180 12.94 -7.60 8.64
N HIS A 181 12.85 -8.47 9.64
CA HIS A 181 12.49 -9.88 9.49
C HIS A 181 11.11 -10.07 8.81
N LEU A 182 10.21 -9.08 8.95
CA LEU A 182 8.83 -9.11 8.43
C LEU A 182 8.52 -7.98 7.45
N GLY A 183 9.52 -7.34 6.85
CA GLY A 183 9.33 -6.28 5.87
C GLY A 183 10.25 -5.09 6.03
N LEU A 184 9.99 -4.05 5.23
CA LEU A 184 10.78 -2.81 5.24
C LEU A 184 10.39 -1.94 6.43
N VAL A 185 11.35 -1.23 7.01
CA VAL A 185 11.09 -0.14 7.98
C VAL A 185 10.24 0.92 7.30
N THR A 186 9.25 1.45 7.98
CA THR A 186 8.39 2.51 7.44
C THR A 186 9.01 3.89 7.63
N PRO A 187 8.63 4.91 6.83
CA PRO A 187 9.09 6.29 7.06
C PRO A 187 8.71 6.85 8.44
N LEU A 188 7.69 6.28 9.09
CA LEU A 188 7.22 6.72 10.41
C LEU A 188 8.16 6.32 11.55
N GLU A 189 9.04 5.35 11.32
CA GLU A 189 9.93 4.76 12.33
C GLU A 189 11.37 5.27 12.24
N ALA A 190 11.74 5.87 11.13
CA ALA A 190 13.11 6.33 10.90
C ALA A 190 13.36 7.69 11.54
N ALA A 191 14.42 7.79 12.38
CA ALA A 191 14.75 9.01 13.10
C ALA A 191 15.23 10.16 12.20
N ASP A 192 16.05 9.85 11.18
CA ASP A 192 16.53 10.84 10.19
C ASP A 192 16.68 10.20 8.80
N LEU A 193 15.83 10.63 7.89
CA LEU A 193 15.84 10.19 6.49
C LEU A 193 16.50 11.19 5.54
N THR A 194 17.03 12.29 6.04
CA THR A 194 17.63 13.37 5.22
C THR A 194 18.79 12.86 4.37
N PRO A 195 19.77 12.10 4.91
CA PRO A 195 20.88 11.59 4.09
C PRO A 195 20.40 10.62 3.00
N TRP A 196 19.42 9.77 3.33
CA TRP A 196 18.89 8.82 2.38
C TRP A 196 18.09 9.50 1.26
N ARG A 197 17.31 10.56 1.59
CA ARG A 197 16.63 11.40 0.60
C ARG A 197 17.62 12.08 -0.32
N ALA A 198 18.70 12.61 0.20
CA ALA A 198 19.77 13.22 -0.61
C ALA A 198 20.42 12.21 -1.57
N ALA A 199 20.67 10.98 -1.11
CA ALA A 199 21.18 9.91 -1.95
C ALA A 199 20.20 9.52 -3.08
N LEU A 200 18.89 9.45 -2.79
CA LEU A 200 17.85 9.22 -3.81
C LEU A 200 17.80 10.34 -4.85
N VAL A 201 17.86 11.60 -4.42
CA VAL A 201 17.89 12.76 -5.32
C VAL A 201 19.11 12.68 -6.22
N HIS A 202 20.29 12.43 -5.66
CA HIS A 202 21.52 12.31 -6.42
C HIS A 202 21.47 11.15 -7.43
N CYS A 203 20.98 9.97 -7.02
CA CYS A 203 20.75 8.84 -7.92
C CYS A 203 19.80 9.23 -9.06
N GLY A 204 18.67 9.84 -8.72
CA GLY A 204 17.68 10.28 -9.69
C GLY A 204 18.23 11.29 -10.70
N GLN A 205 19.10 12.20 -10.28
CA GLN A 205 19.71 13.20 -11.16
C GLN A 205 20.79 12.64 -12.09
N THR A 206 21.51 11.60 -11.66
CA THR A 206 22.73 11.14 -12.35
C THR A 206 22.57 9.83 -13.13
N CYS A 207 21.56 9.01 -12.78
CA CYS A 207 21.42 7.65 -13.34
C CYS A 207 20.45 7.56 -14.53
N PHE A 208 19.72 8.61 -14.88
CA PHE A 208 18.66 8.55 -15.88
C PHE A 208 18.89 9.50 -17.07
N ASP A 209 18.52 9.04 -18.26
CA ASP A 209 18.43 9.86 -19.47
C ASP A 209 17.11 10.66 -19.42
N TRP A 210 17.16 11.84 -18.82
CA TRP A 210 15.99 12.69 -18.61
C TRP A 210 15.38 13.22 -19.91
N ASP A 211 16.16 13.38 -20.97
CA ASP A 211 15.64 13.84 -22.26
C ASP A 211 14.68 12.83 -22.87
N ARG A 212 14.93 11.53 -22.63
CA ARG A 212 14.08 10.44 -23.08
C ARG A 212 13.02 10.00 -22.06
N LEU A 213 13.33 10.06 -20.77
CA LEU A 213 12.45 9.61 -19.70
C LEU A 213 11.32 10.61 -19.42
N ARG A 214 11.60 11.89 -19.40
CA ARG A 214 10.67 12.96 -19.07
C ARG A 214 9.41 12.99 -19.97
N PRO A 215 9.52 12.85 -21.29
CA PRO A 215 8.36 12.77 -22.18
C PRO A 215 7.43 11.59 -21.88
N LEU A 216 7.97 10.46 -21.43
CA LEU A 216 7.18 9.27 -21.06
C LEU A 216 6.39 9.48 -19.76
N LEU A 217 6.96 10.21 -18.81
CA LEU A 217 6.33 10.54 -17.53
C LEU A 217 5.25 11.62 -17.64
N GLN A 218 5.32 12.47 -18.68
CA GLN A 218 4.46 13.64 -18.81
C GLN A 218 2.99 13.27 -18.94
N VAL A 219 2.14 13.94 -18.18
CA VAL A 219 0.68 13.82 -18.27
C VAL A 219 0.08 15.13 -18.76
N SER A 220 -0.93 15.00 -19.63
CA SER A 220 -1.75 16.15 -19.99
C SER A 220 -2.90 16.25 -18.99
N PRO A 221 -3.07 17.38 -18.30
CA PRO A 221 -4.20 17.58 -17.40
C PRO A 221 -5.51 17.34 -18.15
N ARG A 222 -6.18 16.27 -17.85
CA ARG A 222 -7.54 15.97 -18.34
C ARG A 222 -8.44 16.05 -17.12
N GLY A 223 -9.09 17.19 -16.97
CA GLY A 223 -9.93 17.45 -15.81
C GLY A 223 -11.14 16.53 -15.71
N LEU A 224 -11.02 15.40 -15.04
CA LEU A 224 -12.17 14.78 -14.39
C LEU A 224 -12.35 15.47 -13.04
N SER A 225 -13.51 16.08 -12.85
CA SER A 225 -13.86 16.78 -11.63
C SER A 225 -14.32 15.83 -10.50
N HIS A 226 -14.62 14.59 -10.81
CA HIS A 226 -15.20 13.66 -9.86
C HIS A 226 -14.19 12.63 -9.35
N PRO A 227 -14.19 12.34 -8.03
CA PRO A 227 -13.33 11.32 -7.45
C PRO A 227 -13.72 9.90 -7.94
N PRO A 228 -12.80 8.92 -7.86
CA PRO A 228 -13.06 7.55 -8.32
C PRO A 228 -14.04 6.79 -7.46
N TRP A 229 -14.11 7.15 -6.17
CA TRP A 229 -14.95 6.46 -5.19
C TRP A 229 -16.43 6.82 -5.33
N PRO A 230 -17.33 5.94 -4.91
CA PRO A 230 -18.76 6.20 -4.89
C PRO A 230 -19.12 7.26 -3.85
N THR A 231 -20.28 7.90 -4.03
CA THR A 231 -20.82 8.81 -3.02
C THR A 231 -21.32 7.99 -1.84
N LEU A 232 -20.87 8.36 -0.64
CA LEU A 232 -21.42 7.89 0.63
C LEU A 232 -22.29 8.98 1.26
N HIS A 233 -23.25 8.57 2.06
CA HIS A 233 -24.18 9.48 2.72
C HIS A 233 -23.89 9.55 4.21
N CYS A 234 -23.53 10.75 4.69
CA CYS A 234 -23.39 11.04 6.10
C CYS A 234 -24.27 12.24 6.44
N GLN A 235 -25.35 12.01 7.18
CA GLN A 235 -26.36 13.04 7.49
C GLN A 235 -25.99 13.86 8.72
N LYS A 236 -25.19 13.30 9.63
CA LYS A 236 -24.73 13.95 10.85
C LYS A 236 -23.22 14.20 10.79
N PRO A 237 -22.72 15.28 11.37
CA PRO A 237 -21.29 15.43 11.61
C PRO A 237 -20.76 14.29 12.50
N VAL A 238 -19.83 13.52 12.00
CA VAL A 238 -19.21 12.43 12.78
C VAL A 238 -17.69 12.53 12.73
N THR A 239 -17.06 12.12 13.82
CA THR A 239 -15.61 12.02 13.96
C THR A 239 -15.21 10.56 14.08
N LEU A 240 -14.34 10.10 13.18
CA LEU A 240 -13.70 8.78 13.26
C LEU A 240 -12.28 8.92 13.77
N ALA A 241 -11.93 8.17 14.81
CA ALA A 241 -10.52 7.97 15.16
C ALA A 241 -9.89 6.96 14.19
N ILE A 242 -8.70 7.29 13.73
CA ILE A 242 -7.88 6.42 12.88
C ILE A 242 -6.60 6.13 13.65
N ALA A 243 -6.42 4.88 14.07
CA ALA A 243 -5.18 4.48 14.74
C ALA A 243 -4.00 4.65 13.78
N ARG A 244 -3.03 5.52 14.12
CA ARG A 244 -1.93 5.83 13.22
C ARG A 244 -0.65 6.10 13.96
N ASP A 245 0.22 5.10 14.00
CA ASP A 245 1.57 5.15 14.55
C ASP A 245 2.42 4.03 13.93
N ALA A 246 3.52 3.68 14.55
CA ALA A 246 4.41 2.62 14.08
C ALA A 246 3.77 1.21 14.14
N ALA A 247 2.78 1.00 15.03
CA ALA A 247 2.04 -0.26 15.13
C ALA A 247 0.89 -0.35 14.11
N PHE A 248 0.32 0.79 13.70
CA PHE A 248 -0.85 0.89 12.81
C PHE A 248 -0.59 1.88 11.68
N CYS A 249 -0.21 1.42 10.51
CA CYS A 249 0.17 2.30 9.41
C CYS A 249 -0.38 1.87 8.04
N PHE A 250 -1.11 0.76 7.95
CA PHE A 250 -1.61 0.23 6.68
C PHE A 250 -3.03 0.71 6.42
N TYR A 251 -3.14 1.72 5.56
CA TYR A 251 -4.39 2.32 5.09
C TYR A 251 -4.27 2.61 3.60
N TYR A 252 -5.32 2.32 2.85
CA TYR A 252 -5.43 2.84 1.48
C TYR A 252 -5.81 4.32 1.53
N ASP A 253 -5.02 5.19 0.92
CA ASP A 253 -5.27 6.64 0.89
C ASP A 253 -6.67 6.97 0.35
N ASP A 254 -7.13 6.24 -0.68
CA ASP A 254 -8.46 6.40 -1.27
C ASP A 254 -9.59 6.07 -0.28
N GLY A 255 -9.39 5.11 0.62
CA GLY A 255 -10.36 4.78 1.66
C GLY A 255 -10.55 5.93 2.66
N LEU A 256 -9.46 6.57 3.06
CA LEU A 256 -9.52 7.74 3.94
C LEU A 256 -10.14 8.95 3.21
N ALA A 257 -9.79 9.16 1.95
CA ALA A 257 -10.34 10.24 1.13
C ALA A 257 -11.85 10.05 0.86
N LEU A 258 -12.32 8.82 0.69
CA LEU A 258 -13.73 8.47 0.57
C LEU A 258 -14.53 8.91 1.81
N LEU A 259 -14.02 8.64 3.01
CA LEU A 259 -14.65 9.08 4.26
C LEU A 259 -14.70 10.60 4.38
N GLN A 260 -13.60 11.28 4.07
CA GLN A 260 -13.55 12.75 4.09
C GLN A 260 -14.53 13.37 3.07
N ALA A 261 -14.63 12.77 1.88
CA ALA A 261 -15.60 13.21 0.87
C ALA A 261 -17.06 13.02 1.30
N ALA A 262 -17.32 12.05 2.18
CA ALA A 262 -18.63 11.86 2.81
C ALA A 262 -18.92 12.85 3.97
N GLY A 263 -17.99 13.75 4.30
CA GLY A 263 -18.12 14.72 5.38
C GLY A 263 -17.70 14.21 6.76
N VAL A 264 -17.00 13.06 6.81
CA VAL A 264 -16.47 12.51 8.06
C VAL A 264 -15.21 13.26 8.47
N THR A 265 -15.12 13.70 9.71
CA THR A 265 -13.89 14.22 10.30
C THR A 265 -12.98 13.07 10.70
N LEU A 266 -11.78 13.00 10.13
CA LEU A 266 -10.78 12.00 10.51
C LEU A 266 -9.85 12.57 11.58
N ARG A 267 -9.78 11.87 12.72
CA ARG A 267 -8.87 12.20 13.80
C ARG A 267 -7.83 11.10 13.95
N PHE A 268 -6.60 11.38 13.53
CA PHE A 268 -5.50 10.46 13.75
C PHE A 268 -5.14 10.40 15.23
N TRP A 269 -4.97 9.19 15.72
CA TRP A 269 -4.72 8.88 17.13
C TRP A 269 -3.69 7.76 17.24
N SER A 270 -2.73 7.90 18.14
CA SER A 270 -1.71 6.90 18.40
C SER A 270 -2.04 6.08 19.65
N PRO A 271 -2.40 4.80 19.51
CA PRO A 271 -2.51 3.90 20.66
C PRO A 271 -1.26 3.82 21.52
N LEU A 272 -0.09 4.03 20.93
CA LEU A 272 1.21 3.98 21.62
C LEU A 272 1.52 5.25 22.44
N GLN A 273 0.98 6.43 22.06
CA GLN A 273 1.47 7.72 22.58
C GLN A 273 0.39 8.64 23.13
N ASP A 274 -0.84 8.62 22.59
CA ASP A 274 -1.83 9.66 22.87
C ASP A 274 -2.73 9.37 24.09
N GLY A 275 -2.58 8.20 24.74
CA GLY A 275 -3.45 7.78 25.83
C GLY A 275 -4.85 7.35 25.37
N PRO A 276 -5.89 7.39 26.25
CA PRO A 276 -7.25 6.97 25.95
C PRO A 276 -7.84 7.67 24.72
N LEU A 277 -8.79 6.99 24.08
CA LEU A 277 -9.46 7.51 22.88
C LEU A 277 -10.18 8.84 23.19
N PRO A 278 -10.03 9.89 22.37
CA PRO A 278 -10.70 11.17 22.60
C PRO A 278 -12.21 11.03 22.79
N PRO A 279 -12.85 11.84 23.66
CA PRO A 279 -14.27 11.66 24.04
C PRO A 279 -15.24 11.96 22.90
N ASP A 280 -14.87 12.85 21.98
CA ASP A 280 -15.67 13.33 20.85
C ASP A 280 -15.62 12.43 19.60
N VAL A 281 -15.14 11.18 19.77
CA VAL A 281 -15.05 10.21 18.69
C VAL A 281 -16.28 9.32 18.65
N HIS A 282 -16.83 9.14 17.45
CA HIS A 282 -18.08 8.39 17.20
C HIS A 282 -17.82 6.99 16.59
N GLY A 283 -16.59 6.68 16.23
CA GLY A 283 -16.18 5.36 15.72
C GLY A 283 -14.65 5.27 15.62
N LEU A 284 -14.14 4.06 15.43
CA LEU A 284 -12.72 3.76 15.42
C LEU A 284 -12.33 2.86 14.25
N LEU A 285 -11.28 3.22 13.53
CA LEU A 285 -10.53 2.37 12.60
C LEU A 285 -9.20 1.94 13.22
N LEU A 286 -9.02 0.64 13.36
CA LEU A 286 -7.75 -0.02 13.67
C LEU A 286 -7.27 -0.76 12.42
N GLY A 287 -6.43 -0.14 11.62
CA GLY A 287 -5.89 -0.74 10.39
C GLY A 287 -4.85 -1.81 10.64
N GLY A 288 -4.23 -2.25 9.55
CA GLY A 288 -3.08 -3.14 9.62
C GLY A 288 -1.79 -2.41 10.04
N GLY A 289 -0.74 -3.19 10.21
CA GLY A 289 0.57 -2.72 10.63
C GLY A 289 1.39 -3.83 11.26
N TYR A 290 2.20 -3.49 12.24
CA TYR A 290 3.11 -4.39 12.94
C TYR A 290 2.89 -4.37 14.47
N PRO A 291 1.68 -4.66 14.97
CA PRO A 291 1.40 -4.61 16.41
C PRO A 291 2.24 -5.61 17.21
N GLU A 292 2.69 -6.71 16.59
CA GLU A 292 3.57 -7.70 17.24
C GLU A 292 4.94 -7.14 17.61
N LEU A 293 5.44 -6.15 16.87
CA LEU A 293 6.71 -5.48 17.18
C LEU A 293 6.57 -4.50 18.34
N TYR A 294 5.36 -4.06 18.63
CA TYR A 294 5.01 -3.10 19.68
C TYR A 294 4.11 -3.72 20.76
N ALA A 295 4.02 -5.06 20.82
CA ALA A 295 3.07 -5.77 21.68
C ALA A 295 3.30 -5.46 23.17
N GLU A 296 4.54 -5.36 23.63
CA GLU A 296 4.88 -4.94 24.99
C GLU A 296 4.42 -3.50 25.28
N ALA A 297 4.71 -2.58 24.37
CA ALA A 297 4.32 -1.18 24.52
C ALA A 297 2.79 -1.02 24.53
N LEU A 298 2.08 -1.67 23.59
CA LEU A 298 0.61 -1.68 23.52
C LEU A 298 -0.01 -2.28 24.78
N SER A 299 0.52 -3.41 25.26
CA SER A 299 0.07 -4.06 26.50
C SER A 299 0.29 -3.18 27.74
N SER A 300 1.34 -2.35 27.74
CA SER A 300 1.65 -1.43 28.83
C SER A 300 0.68 -0.25 28.90
N GLN A 301 -0.01 0.07 27.79
CA GLN A 301 -1.03 1.12 27.72
C GLN A 301 -2.39 0.64 28.28
N ARG A 302 -2.38 0.28 29.58
CA ARG A 302 -3.54 -0.31 30.26
C ARG A 302 -4.79 0.57 30.17
N ASP A 303 -4.63 1.87 30.33
CA ASP A 303 -5.74 2.83 30.30
C ASP A 303 -6.38 2.88 28.90
N VAL A 304 -5.56 2.80 27.84
CA VAL A 304 -6.02 2.70 26.44
C VAL A 304 -6.82 1.41 26.24
N CYS A 305 -6.25 0.27 26.63
CA CYS A 305 -6.93 -1.03 26.48
C CYS A 305 -8.25 -1.10 27.27
N CYS A 306 -8.26 -0.58 28.52
CA CYS A 306 -9.46 -0.55 29.35
C CYS A 306 -10.53 0.40 28.78
N ASP A 307 -10.13 1.60 28.30
CA ASP A 307 -11.05 2.55 27.67
C ASP A 307 -11.67 1.97 26.40
N LEU A 308 -10.85 1.41 25.50
CA LEU A 308 -11.33 0.78 24.28
C LEU A 308 -12.33 -0.35 24.58
N ARG A 309 -11.96 -1.28 25.49
CA ARG A 309 -12.86 -2.38 25.89
C ARG A 309 -14.18 -1.85 26.40
N ARG A 310 -14.15 -0.86 27.30
CA ARG A 310 -15.35 -0.23 27.87
C ARG A 310 -16.22 0.42 26.80
N ARG A 311 -15.64 1.24 25.92
CA ARG A 311 -16.37 1.97 24.88
C ARG A 311 -16.95 1.02 23.83
N ILE A 312 -16.22 -0.03 23.44
CA ILE A 312 -16.73 -1.08 22.54
C ILE A 312 -17.93 -1.79 23.18
N ALA A 313 -17.84 -2.14 24.47
CA ALA A 313 -18.97 -2.74 25.20
C ALA A 313 -20.17 -1.77 25.33
N GLN A 314 -19.95 -0.46 25.29
CA GLN A 314 -20.97 0.59 25.25
C GLN A 314 -21.50 0.88 23.83
N GLY A 315 -21.05 0.14 22.82
CA GLY A 315 -21.58 0.19 21.47
C GLY A 315 -20.79 1.10 20.51
N LEU A 316 -19.60 1.57 20.87
CA LEU A 316 -18.72 2.30 19.92
C LEU A 316 -18.51 1.44 18.66
N PRO A 317 -18.84 1.94 17.46
CA PRO A 317 -18.55 1.23 16.22
C PRO A 317 -17.03 1.14 15.94
N VAL A 318 -16.56 -0.08 15.72
CA VAL A 318 -15.14 -0.34 15.47
C VAL A 318 -14.96 -1.23 14.24
N TYR A 319 -14.04 -0.82 13.38
CA TYR A 319 -13.51 -1.62 12.28
C TYR A 319 -12.05 -1.96 12.54
N GLY A 320 -11.74 -3.26 12.65
CA GLY A 320 -10.39 -3.79 12.86
C GLY A 320 -9.91 -4.60 11.66
N GLU A 321 -8.71 -4.33 11.17
CA GLU A 321 -8.13 -4.98 10.01
C GLU A 321 -6.74 -5.52 10.33
N CYS A 322 -6.50 -6.82 10.11
CA CYS A 322 -5.22 -7.50 10.30
C CYS A 322 -4.59 -7.21 11.67
N GLY A 323 -3.66 -6.26 11.79
CA GLY A 323 -3.09 -5.84 13.07
C GLY A 323 -4.15 -5.35 14.06
N GLY A 324 -5.19 -4.66 13.56
CA GLY A 324 -6.34 -4.25 14.37
C GLY A 324 -7.12 -5.43 14.96
N LEU A 325 -7.31 -6.52 14.19
CA LEU A 325 -7.89 -7.76 14.70
C LEU A 325 -7.06 -8.33 15.84
N MET A 326 -5.73 -8.38 15.68
CA MET A 326 -4.82 -8.95 16.68
C MET A 326 -4.91 -8.19 18.02
N VAL A 327 -4.98 -6.85 17.95
CA VAL A 327 -5.07 -6.01 19.16
C VAL A 327 -6.45 -6.02 19.80
N LEU A 328 -7.53 -6.23 19.02
CA LEU A 328 -8.88 -6.38 19.57
C LEU A 328 -9.09 -7.71 20.29
N GLY A 329 -8.25 -8.71 20.08
CA GLY A 329 -8.24 -9.99 20.77
C GLY A 329 -7.88 -9.89 22.26
N GLN A 330 -7.92 -11.03 22.95
CA GLN A 330 -7.54 -11.14 24.37
C GLN A 330 -6.04 -11.03 24.58
N SER A 331 -5.27 -11.64 23.67
CA SER A 331 -3.80 -11.62 23.74
C SER A 331 -3.16 -11.83 22.37
N LEU A 332 -1.91 -11.37 22.27
CA LEU A 332 -1.03 -11.54 21.12
C LEU A 332 0.27 -12.20 21.59
N THR A 333 0.62 -13.35 21.00
CA THR A 333 1.93 -13.98 21.19
C THR A 333 2.87 -13.54 20.08
N ASP A 334 3.98 -12.92 20.45
CA ASP A 334 4.98 -12.39 19.53
C ASP A 334 5.91 -13.49 18.95
N LEU A 335 6.86 -13.10 18.09
CA LEU A 335 7.83 -14.02 17.47
C LEU A 335 8.78 -14.67 18.46
N SER A 336 8.98 -14.07 19.65
CA SER A 336 9.80 -14.64 20.73
C SER A 336 9.03 -15.66 21.57
N GLY A 337 7.73 -15.85 21.32
CA GLY A 337 6.83 -16.72 22.08
C GLY A 337 6.28 -16.07 23.35
N ARG A 338 6.54 -14.78 23.59
CA ARG A 338 5.94 -14.05 24.72
C ARG A 338 4.51 -13.64 24.39
N THR A 339 3.63 -13.83 25.35
CA THR A 339 2.20 -13.51 25.22
C THR A 339 1.89 -12.21 25.97
N TRP A 340 1.26 -11.27 25.27
CA TRP A 340 0.92 -9.94 25.73
C TRP A 340 -0.59 -9.78 25.79
N PRO A 341 -1.18 -9.36 26.92
CA PRO A 341 -2.60 -9.02 26.96
C PRO A 341 -2.92 -7.83 26.08
N MET A 342 -4.04 -7.92 25.38
CA MET A 342 -4.53 -6.89 24.45
C MET A 342 -5.88 -6.33 24.92
N VAL A 343 -6.64 -5.66 24.03
CA VAL A 343 -7.91 -5.01 24.38
C VAL A 343 -8.93 -6.02 24.96
N GLY A 344 -9.01 -7.24 24.41
CA GLY A 344 -9.94 -8.27 24.89
C GLY A 344 -11.41 -7.98 24.58
N ALA A 345 -11.67 -7.24 23.49
CA ALA A 345 -13.02 -7.02 22.96
C ALA A 345 -13.55 -8.22 22.17
N LEU A 346 -12.66 -9.04 21.64
CA LEU A 346 -12.97 -10.28 20.92
C LEU A 346 -12.48 -11.49 21.73
N PRO A 347 -13.25 -12.59 21.79
CA PRO A 347 -12.88 -13.81 22.54
C PRO A 347 -11.91 -14.68 21.75
N ILE A 348 -10.85 -14.10 21.22
CA ILE A 348 -9.82 -14.78 20.43
C ILE A 348 -8.43 -14.45 21.00
N THR A 349 -7.48 -15.34 20.76
CA THR A 349 -6.06 -15.08 20.92
C THR A 349 -5.35 -15.25 19.60
N THR A 350 -4.27 -14.49 19.40
CA THR A 350 -3.48 -14.55 18.17
C THR A 350 -2.02 -14.84 18.49
N ALA A 351 -1.32 -15.49 17.56
CA ALA A 351 0.10 -15.76 17.68
C ALA A 351 0.80 -15.56 16.34
N MET A 352 2.02 -15.05 16.41
CA MET A 352 2.93 -14.98 15.26
C MET A 352 3.40 -16.38 14.87
N THR A 353 3.61 -16.59 13.57
CA THR A 353 4.10 -17.83 12.98
C THR A 353 5.21 -17.54 11.97
N GLN A 354 5.91 -18.57 11.54
CA GLN A 354 6.87 -18.45 10.44
C GLN A 354 6.21 -18.63 9.05
N ARG A 355 4.94 -19.01 9.03
CA ARG A 355 4.21 -19.26 7.77
C ARG A 355 3.52 -17.98 7.31
N LEU A 356 3.87 -17.53 6.11
CA LEU A 356 3.20 -16.42 5.44
C LEU A 356 1.82 -16.87 4.92
N THR A 357 0.79 -16.11 5.26
CA THR A 357 -0.51 -16.14 4.58
C THR A 357 -0.58 -14.94 3.65
N LEU A 358 -0.68 -15.21 2.35
CA LEU A 358 -0.62 -14.19 1.31
C LEU A 358 -1.65 -14.47 0.23
N GLY A 359 -2.32 -13.44 -0.27
CA GLY A 359 -3.10 -13.47 -1.51
C GLY A 359 -4.49 -12.88 -1.40
N TYR A 360 -5.12 -12.73 -2.55
CA TYR A 360 -6.51 -12.30 -2.64
C TYR A 360 -7.44 -13.38 -2.10
N ARG A 361 -8.48 -12.93 -1.41
CA ARG A 361 -9.52 -13.79 -0.87
C ARG A 361 -10.89 -13.28 -1.26
N ARG A 362 -11.76 -14.24 -1.52
CA ARG A 362 -13.18 -14.03 -1.65
C ARG A 362 -13.87 -14.93 -0.64
N VAL A 363 -14.43 -14.35 0.41
CA VAL A 363 -14.97 -15.09 1.54
C VAL A 363 -16.47 -14.87 1.66
N LEU A 364 -17.22 -15.94 1.94
CA LEU A 364 -18.62 -15.87 2.30
C LEU A 364 -18.70 -15.56 3.80
N VAL A 365 -19.39 -14.48 4.13
CA VAL A 365 -19.53 -14.01 5.51
C VAL A 365 -20.61 -14.83 6.21
N ASN A 366 -20.30 -15.28 7.43
CA ASN A 366 -21.15 -16.15 8.24
C ASN A 366 -21.74 -15.47 9.49
N ARG A 367 -21.72 -14.15 9.55
CA ARG A 367 -22.26 -13.35 10.65
C ARG A 367 -22.56 -11.92 10.24
N ASP A 368 -23.40 -11.25 11.03
CA ASP A 368 -23.65 -9.82 10.93
C ASP A 368 -22.65 -9.05 11.79
N THR A 369 -22.10 -7.95 11.25
CA THR A 369 -21.22 -7.01 11.97
C THR A 369 -21.61 -5.57 11.61
N CYS A 370 -20.89 -4.57 12.13
CA CYS A 370 -21.08 -3.19 11.68
C CYS A 370 -20.65 -2.94 10.23
N PHE A 371 -19.99 -3.90 9.58
CA PHE A 371 -19.44 -3.74 8.24
C PHE A 371 -20.09 -4.70 7.23
N VAL A 372 -20.31 -5.96 7.59
CA VAL A 372 -20.83 -7.00 6.70
C VAL A 372 -22.12 -7.62 7.23
N SER A 373 -22.95 -8.21 6.34
CA SER A 373 -24.11 -9.01 6.69
C SER A 373 -23.92 -10.47 6.32
N TRP A 374 -24.60 -11.35 7.05
CA TRP A 374 -24.65 -12.78 6.77
C TRP A 374 -24.95 -13.06 5.29
N GLY A 375 -24.18 -13.95 4.67
CA GLY A 375 -24.35 -14.36 3.28
C GLY A 375 -23.74 -13.41 2.25
N GLU A 376 -23.21 -12.26 2.67
CA GLU A 376 -22.44 -11.40 1.75
C GLU A 376 -21.09 -12.02 1.40
N THR A 377 -20.59 -11.67 0.23
CA THR A 377 -19.23 -11.99 -0.18
C THR A 377 -18.34 -10.77 0.06
N LEU A 378 -17.28 -10.93 0.84
CA LEU A 378 -16.25 -9.93 1.04
C LEU A 378 -15.01 -10.27 0.22
N VAL A 379 -14.49 -9.28 -0.49
CA VAL A 379 -13.24 -9.38 -1.26
C VAL A 379 -12.17 -8.56 -0.58
N GLY A 380 -11.03 -9.17 -0.39
CA GLY A 380 -9.88 -8.52 0.26
C GLY A 380 -8.57 -9.23 -0.06
N HIS A 381 -7.54 -8.77 0.55
CA HIS A 381 -6.20 -9.34 0.45
C HIS A 381 -5.70 -9.69 1.86
N GLU A 382 -5.04 -10.82 2.02
CA GLU A 382 -4.34 -11.19 3.26
C GLU A 382 -2.85 -11.09 3.06
N PHE A 383 -2.16 -10.54 4.05
CA PHE A 383 -0.70 -10.52 4.12
C PHE A 383 -0.26 -10.48 5.59
N HIS A 384 -0.06 -11.64 6.20
CA HIS A 384 0.31 -11.73 7.60
C HIS A 384 1.08 -13.01 7.93
N TYR A 385 1.87 -12.94 9.01
CA TYR A 385 2.59 -14.06 9.63
C TYR A 385 1.98 -14.46 10.98
N SER A 386 0.69 -14.23 11.16
CA SER A 386 -0.01 -14.53 12.40
C SER A 386 -1.20 -15.45 12.13
N GLN A 387 -1.74 -16.03 13.19
CA GLN A 387 -2.95 -16.85 13.15
C GLN A 387 -3.77 -16.70 14.42
N VAL A 388 -5.06 -16.96 14.35
CA VAL A 388 -5.90 -17.13 15.52
C VAL A 388 -5.58 -18.49 16.15
N THR A 389 -5.26 -18.50 17.45
CA THR A 389 -4.89 -19.70 18.21
C THR A 389 -5.90 -20.07 19.27
N GLY A 390 -6.70 -19.11 19.74
CA GLY A 390 -7.84 -19.34 20.65
C GLY A 390 -9.13 -18.84 20.02
N GLY A 391 -10.19 -19.63 20.13
CA GLY A 391 -11.44 -19.42 19.41
C GLY A 391 -11.50 -20.16 18.07
N THR A 392 -12.63 -20.02 17.36
CA THR A 392 -12.81 -20.61 16.02
C THR A 392 -12.21 -19.66 14.98
N ALA A 393 -11.49 -20.22 13.99
CA ALA A 393 -11.03 -19.47 12.85
C ALA A 393 -12.21 -19.12 11.93
N GLU A 394 -12.47 -17.84 11.75
CA GLU A 394 -13.63 -17.31 11.03
C GLU A 394 -13.16 -16.29 9.97
N PRO A 395 -13.93 -16.10 8.89
CA PRO A 395 -13.64 -15.06 7.89
C PRO A 395 -13.64 -13.65 8.48
N CYS A 396 -14.49 -13.42 9.47
CA CYS A 396 -14.55 -12.18 10.25
C CYS A 396 -15.08 -12.45 11.66
N TYR A 397 -14.81 -11.51 12.54
CA TYR A 397 -15.18 -11.52 13.96
C TYR A 397 -15.97 -10.26 14.30
N GLY A 398 -16.78 -10.34 15.34
CA GLY A 398 -17.49 -9.17 15.84
C GLY A 398 -19.00 -9.36 15.96
N HIS A 399 -19.71 -8.24 16.03
CA HIS A 399 -21.15 -8.11 16.24
C HIS A 399 -21.65 -6.78 15.65
N ALA A 400 -22.90 -6.39 15.94
CA ALA A 400 -23.55 -5.23 15.32
C ALA A 400 -22.78 -3.90 15.35
N THR A 401 -21.82 -3.73 16.25
CA THR A 401 -20.99 -2.52 16.37
C THR A 401 -19.49 -2.78 16.22
N LEU A 402 -19.08 -4.04 16.06
CA LEU A 402 -17.68 -4.42 15.90
C LEU A 402 -17.50 -5.30 14.68
N HIS A 403 -16.54 -4.97 13.82
CA HIS A 403 -16.04 -5.84 12.75
C HIS A 403 -14.54 -5.97 12.87
N ALA A 404 -14.00 -7.18 12.73
CA ALA A 404 -12.58 -7.40 12.59
C ALA A 404 -12.29 -8.62 11.71
N SER A 405 -11.25 -8.56 10.89
CA SER A 405 -10.81 -9.66 10.02
C SER A 405 -9.32 -9.54 9.68
N TYR A 406 -8.73 -10.61 9.15
CA TYR A 406 -7.41 -10.53 8.51
C TYR A 406 -7.46 -9.94 7.10
N LEU A 407 -8.66 -9.84 6.53
CA LEU A 407 -8.84 -9.29 5.18
C LEU A 407 -8.59 -7.79 5.17
N HIS A 408 -7.70 -7.37 4.30
CA HIS A 408 -7.53 -5.97 3.93
C HIS A 408 -8.47 -5.64 2.77
N CYS A 409 -9.45 -4.79 3.03
CA CYS A 409 -10.47 -4.39 2.06
C CYS A 409 -10.16 -3.01 1.47
N HIS A 410 -10.22 -2.90 0.15
CA HIS A 410 -10.17 -1.58 -0.48
C HIS A 410 -11.58 -0.95 -0.45
N TRP A 411 -11.77 0.10 0.33
CA TRP A 411 -13.09 0.68 0.60
C TRP A 411 -13.78 1.27 -0.64
N GLY A 412 -13.03 1.66 -1.66
CA GLY A 412 -13.58 2.01 -2.97
C GLY A 412 -14.24 0.83 -3.71
N GLY A 413 -13.90 -0.41 -3.35
CA GLY A 413 -14.46 -1.63 -3.92
C GLY A 413 -15.62 -2.23 -3.13
N CYS A 414 -15.89 -1.74 -1.91
CA CYS A 414 -16.95 -2.25 -1.03
C CYS A 414 -17.81 -1.12 -0.43
N PRO A 415 -18.42 -0.24 -1.25
CA PRO A 415 -19.12 0.95 -0.78
C PRO A 415 -20.34 0.65 0.10
N THR A 416 -21.05 -0.44 -0.16
CA THR A 416 -22.21 -0.86 0.65
C THR A 416 -21.80 -1.18 2.09
N GLN A 417 -20.67 -1.87 2.26
CA GLN A 417 -20.14 -2.22 3.57
C GLN A 417 -19.66 -0.97 4.31
N VAL A 418 -18.96 -0.07 3.60
CA VAL A 418 -18.53 1.21 4.17
C VAL A 418 -19.70 2.08 4.59
N GLN A 419 -20.78 2.15 3.78
CA GLN A 419 -22.00 2.86 4.14
C GLN A 419 -22.62 2.29 5.41
N ARG A 420 -22.72 0.95 5.52
CA ARG A 420 -23.25 0.28 6.73
C ARG A 420 -22.43 0.65 7.97
N PHE A 421 -21.11 0.68 7.87
CA PHE A 421 -20.26 1.13 8.97
C PHE A 421 -20.54 2.58 9.35
N LEU A 422 -20.64 3.49 8.37
CA LEU A 422 -20.97 4.90 8.61
C LEU A 422 -22.35 5.07 9.24
N ASP A 423 -23.34 4.29 8.83
CA ASP A 423 -24.69 4.32 9.43
C ASP A 423 -24.64 3.95 10.93
N ARG A 424 -23.80 2.99 11.31
CA ARG A 424 -23.58 2.64 12.73
C ARG A 424 -22.89 3.78 13.49
N VAL A 425 -21.89 4.42 12.85
CA VAL A 425 -21.21 5.57 13.44
C VAL A 425 -22.17 6.73 13.67
N GLN A 426 -23.06 7.01 12.72
CA GLN A 426 -24.10 8.06 12.85
C GLN A 426 -25.15 7.73 13.91
N GLN A 427 -25.48 6.43 14.10
CA GLN A 427 -26.39 6.00 15.16
C GLN A 427 -25.77 6.15 16.56
N TYR A 428 -24.47 5.99 16.68
CA TYR A 428 -23.73 6.16 17.94
C TYR A 428 -23.50 7.65 18.29
N ALA A 429 -23.37 8.50 17.27
CA ALA A 429 -23.26 9.95 17.46
C ALA A 429 -24.54 10.51 18.09
N PRO A 430 -24.42 11.48 19.04
CA PRO A 430 -25.57 12.08 19.75
C PRO A 430 -26.57 12.77 18.82
#